data_b69fa2c9280a2daf78dc4afb4e854231
#
_entry.id   b69fa2c9280a2daf78dc4afb4e854231
#
_cell.length_a   1.000
_cell.length_b   1.000
_cell.length_c   1.000
_cell.angle_alpha   90.00
_cell.angle_beta   90.00
_cell.angle_gamma   90.00
#
_symmetry.space_group_name_H-M   'P 1'
#
loop_
_entity.id
_entity.type
_entity.pdbx_description
1 polymer ?
#
loop_
_entity_poly.entity_id
_entity_poly.type
_entity_poly.pdbx_seq_one_letter_code
_entity_poly.pdbx_strand_id
1 'polypeptide(L)'
;TRDALLHGAGYAQVVRVGEGRPAELHRLAPGSVQRRFRDDGEPFYIVTDTQNRQRPLAFSEVLYVPAFGDVSPVSLGKEAIGVAMLLERHAAQFFGSGARPAAVISNEKPQGGEQGTKTVGNLKRDYRIWQNAEGRDALVLDAGWKYEQPTMTSTDAQFLEHRLEQVREIARIFGVPPTMLFELTRGTWSNTEQMAASFLQLCLRPWLDRWQDAYATVLLNEDEQDDLYF
;
A
#
# COMPACT_ATOMS: atom_id res chain seq x y z
N THR A 1 -11.49 -10.37 -5.84
CA THR A 1 -11.32 -8.96 -5.38
C THR A 1 -9.86 -8.62 -5.10
N ARG A 2 -9.13 -9.42 -4.28
CA ARG A 2 -7.72 -9.12 -3.93
C ARG A 2 -6.84 -8.92 -5.18
N ASP A 3 -6.91 -9.83 -6.16
CA ASP A 3 -6.10 -9.74 -7.38
C ASP A 3 -6.49 -8.50 -8.21
N ALA A 4 -7.78 -8.16 -8.27
CA ALA A 4 -8.24 -6.96 -8.94
C ALA A 4 -7.69 -5.68 -8.27
N LEU A 5 -7.69 -5.62 -6.94
CA LEU A 5 -7.12 -4.49 -6.19
C LEU A 5 -5.61 -4.33 -6.39
N LEU A 6 -4.87 -5.44 -6.44
CA LEU A 6 -3.41 -5.41 -6.55
C LEU A 6 -2.90 -5.30 -7.99
N HIS A 7 -3.59 -5.92 -8.95
CA HIS A 7 -3.12 -6.10 -10.32
C HIS A 7 -4.05 -5.54 -11.39
N GLY A 8 -5.20 -4.97 -11.02
CA GLY A 8 -6.17 -4.40 -11.95
C GLY A 8 -7.26 -5.38 -12.39
N ALA A 9 -7.05 -6.69 -12.26
CA ALA A 9 -8.06 -7.70 -12.55
C ALA A 9 -7.81 -9.01 -11.78
N GLY A 10 -8.88 -9.75 -11.53
CA GLY A 10 -8.84 -11.11 -11.03
C GLY A 10 -9.34 -12.07 -12.09
N TYR A 11 -8.72 -13.26 -12.18
CA TYR A 11 -9.04 -14.28 -13.18
C TYR A 11 -9.22 -15.64 -12.52
N ALA A 12 -10.20 -16.39 -13.01
CA ALA A 12 -10.32 -17.81 -12.70
C ALA A 12 -10.73 -18.59 -13.94
N GLN A 13 -10.13 -19.74 -14.16
CA GLN A 13 -10.55 -20.67 -15.21
C GLN A 13 -11.81 -21.40 -14.76
N VAL A 14 -12.81 -21.45 -15.62
CA VAL A 14 -14.03 -22.22 -15.43
C VAL A 14 -13.82 -23.61 -16.00
N VAL A 15 -13.91 -24.62 -15.14
CA VAL A 15 -13.90 -26.02 -15.57
C VAL A 15 -15.35 -26.46 -15.70
N ARG A 16 -15.69 -27.01 -16.86
CA ARG A 16 -17.04 -27.49 -17.17
C ARG A 16 -17.07 -29.03 -17.27
N VAL A 17 -18.15 -29.60 -16.80
CA VAL A 17 -18.44 -31.04 -16.90
C VAL A 17 -19.69 -31.24 -17.73
N GLY A 18 -20.03 -32.47 -18.08
CA GLY A 18 -21.13 -32.89 -18.96
C GLY A 18 -22.15 -31.82 -19.32
N GLU A 19 -22.49 -31.70 -20.58
CA GLU A 19 -23.40 -30.70 -21.13
C GLU A 19 -22.95 -29.20 -20.92
N GLY A 20 -21.67 -29.00 -20.65
CA GLY A 20 -21.13 -27.63 -20.50
C GLY A 20 -21.41 -26.96 -19.16
N ARG A 21 -21.88 -27.66 -18.15
CA ARG A 21 -22.18 -27.11 -16.82
C ARG A 21 -20.92 -26.73 -16.09
N PRO A 22 -20.82 -25.48 -15.52
CA PRO A 22 -19.68 -25.06 -14.72
C PRO A 22 -19.62 -25.90 -13.43
N ALA A 23 -18.45 -26.47 -13.13
CA ALA A 23 -18.24 -27.33 -11.97
C ALA A 23 -17.23 -26.73 -10.99
N GLU A 24 -16.15 -26.14 -11.50
CA GLU A 24 -15.06 -25.64 -10.66
C GLU A 24 -14.51 -24.31 -11.20
N LEU A 25 -14.00 -23.48 -10.28
CA LEU A 25 -13.30 -22.26 -10.59
C LEU A 25 -11.86 -22.36 -10.08
N HIS A 26 -10.89 -22.36 -10.99
CA HIS A 26 -9.48 -22.38 -10.65
C HIS A 26 -8.85 -21.00 -10.81
N ARG A 27 -8.37 -20.43 -9.72
CA ARG A 27 -7.71 -19.12 -9.75
C ARG A 27 -6.51 -19.12 -10.69
N LEU A 28 -6.46 -18.16 -11.59
CA LEU A 28 -5.30 -17.86 -12.43
C LEU A 28 -4.54 -16.67 -11.84
N ALA A 29 -3.20 -16.78 -11.81
CA ALA A 29 -2.38 -15.67 -11.34
C ALA A 29 -2.46 -14.51 -12.36
N PRO A 30 -2.73 -13.27 -11.95
CA PRO A 30 -2.89 -12.15 -12.91
C PRO A 30 -1.69 -11.96 -13.83
N GLY A 31 -0.47 -12.18 -13.33
CA GLY A 31 0.76 -12.10 -14.15
C GLY A 31 0.92 -13.20 -15.20
N SER A 32 0.14 -14.29 -15.13
CA SER A 32 0.16 -15.37 -16.11
C SER A 32 -0.94 -15.26 -17.17
N VAL A 33 -1.80 -14.24 -17.10
CA VAL A 33 -2.94 -14.06 -17.99
C VAL A 33 -2.78 -12.78 -18.79
N GLN A 34 -2.91 -12.88 -20.11
CA GLN A 34 -2.97 -11.75 -21.02
C GLN A 34 -4.34 -11.70 -21.69
N ARG A 35 -5.10 -10.65 -21.43
CA ARG A 35 -6.36 -10.38 -22.14
C ARG A 35 -6.04 -9.79 -23.49
N ARG A 36 -6.63 -10.35 -24.54
CA ARG A 36 -6.54 -9.87 -25.92
C ARG A 36 -7.93 -9.81 -26.55
N PHE A 37 -8.03 -9.14 -27.67
CA PHE A 37 -9.27 -9.01 -28.43
C PHE A 37 -9.06 -9.58 -29.82
N ARG A 38 -10.08 -10.26 -30.36
CA ARG A 38 -10.17 -10.66 -31.75
C ARG A 38 -10.54 -9.47 -32.62
N ASP A 39 -10.50 -9.63 -33.93
CA ASP A 39 -10.86 -8.58 -34.89
C ASP A 39 -12.35 -8.18 -34.79
N ASP A 40 -13.21 -9.07 -34.30
CA ASP A 40 -14.64 -8.85 -34.04
C ASP A 40 -14.89 -8.15 -32.67
N GLY A 41 -13.85 -7.89 -31.89
CA GLY A 41 -13.92 -7.28 -30.57
C GLY A 41 -14.13 -8.25 -29.41
N GLU A 42 -14.31 -9.55 -29.69
CA GLU A 42 -14.48 -10.56 -28.64
C GLU A 42 -13.20 -10.73 -27.83
N PRO A 43 -13.26 -10.65 -26.48
CA PRO A 43 -12.08 -10.88 -25.65
C PRO A 43 -11.72 -12.37 -25.60
N PHE A 44 -10.44 -12.66 -25.57
CA PHE A 44 -9.89 -13.97 -25.27
C PHE A 44 -8.66 -13.84 -24.36
N TYR A 45 -8.27 -14.92 -23.72
CA TYR A 45 -7.20 -14.91 -22.73
C TYR A 45 -6.09 -15.87 -23.14
N ILE A 46 -4.83 -15.41 -23.04
CA ILE A 46 -3.67 -16.27 -23.19
C ILE A 46 -3.14 -16.53 -21.78
N VAL A 47 -3.21 -17.80 -21.37
CA VAL A 47 -2.72 -18.24 -20.07
C VAL A 47 -1.37 -18.93 -20.23
N THR A 48 -0.37 -18.47 -19.49
CA THR A 48 0.97 -19.04 -19.44
C THR A 48 1.11 -19.94 -18.21
N ASP A 49 1.42 -21.21 -18.41
CA ASP A 49 1.63 -22.16 -17.31
C ASP A 49 3.04 -22.01 -16.67
N THR A 50 3.27 -22.80 -15.62
CA THR A 50 4.57 -22.83 -14.91
C THR A 50 5.74 -23.32 -15.76
N GLN A 51 5.44 -23.99 -16.89
CA GLN A 51 6.42 -24.47 -17.87
C GLN A 51 6.59 -23.51 -19.05
N ASN A 52 6.07 -22.29 -18.94
CA ASN A 52 6.11 -21.25 -19.98
C ASN A 52 5.35 -21.63 -21.27
N ARG A 53 4.41 -22.58 -21.20
CA ARG A 53 3.54 -22.93 -22.34
C ARG A 53 2.33 -22.03 -22.33
N GLN A 54 2.01 -21.48 -23.49
CA GLN A 54 0.85 -20.60 -23.66
C GLN A 54 -0.35 -21.38 -24.17
N ARG A 55 -1.50 -21.13 -23.58
CA ARG A 55 -2.78 -21.73 -23.98
C ARG A 55 -3.82 -20.62 -24.13
N PRO A 56 -4.46 -20.49 -25.30
CA PRO A 56 -5.60 -19.60 -25.46
C PRO A 56 -6.83 -20.19 -24.78
N LEU A 57 -7.61 -19.34 -24.10
CA LEU A 57 -8.91 -19.66 -23.52
C LEU A 57 -9.94 -18.65 -24.09
N ALA A 58 -11.14 -19.15 -24.37
CA ALA A 58 -12.26 -18.31 -24.77
C ALA A 58 -12.74 -17.44 -23.58
N PHE A 59 -13.50 -16.38 -23.86
CA PHE A 59 -14.05 -15.54 -22.80
C PHE A 59 -14.97 -16.32 -21.86
N SER A 60 -15.72 -17.29 -22.37
CA SER A 60 -16.61 -18.14 -21.59
C SER A 60 -15.90 -19.14 -20.69
N GLU A 61 -14.60 -19.38 -20.88
CA GLU A 61 -13.77 -20.25 -20.06
C GLU A 61 -13.04 -19.52 -18.92
N VAL A 62 -13.13 -18.18 -18.87
CA VAL A 62 -12.42 -17.39 -17.86
C VAL A 62 -13.38 -16.42 -17.18
N LEU A 63 -13.56 -16.61 -15.88
CA LEU A 63 -14.19 -15.62 -15.03
C LEU A 63 -13.23 -14.43 -14.89
N TYR A 64 -13.66 -13.27 -15.35
CA TYR A 64 -12.90 -12.03 -15.34
C TYR A 64 -13.59 -10.98 -14.46
N VAL A 65 -12.89 -10.53 -13.42
CA VAL A 65 -13.38 -9.51 -12.50
C VAL A 65 -12.39 -8.32 -12.51
N PRO A 66 -12.69 -7.26 -13.28
CA PRO A 66 -11.82 -6.09 -13.36
C PRO A 66 -11.92 -5.19 -12.13
N ALA A 67 -10.86 -4.45 -11.85
CA ALA A 67 -10.91 -3.27 -11.00
C ALA A 67 -11.63 -2.10 -11.70
N PHE A 68 -11.87 -1.02 -10.98
CA PHE A 68 -12.47 0.18 -11.57
C PHE A 68 -11.52 0.79 -12.61
N GLY A 69 -11.98 0.90 -13.86
CA GLY A 69 -11.19 1.38 -14.98
C GLY A 69 -10.07 0.45 -15.43
N ASP A 70 -10.16 -0.85 -15.12
CA ASP A 70 -9.16 -1.88 -15.44
C ASP A 70 -7.74 -1.59 -14.92
N VAL A 71 -7.62 -0.69 -13.95
CA VAL A 71 -6.34 -0.28 -13.35
C VAL A 71 -6.34 -0.60 -11.86
N SER A 72 -5.25 -1.15 -11.37
CA SER A 72 -5.06 -1.43 -9.95
C SER A 72 -5.07 -0.12 -9.14
N PRO A 73 -5.87 -0.04 -8.04
CA PRO A 73 -5.79 1.07 -7.09
C PRO A 73 -4.36 1.27 -6.54
N VAL A 74 -3.60 0.19 -6.36
CA VAL A 74 -2.19 0.28 -5.94
C VAL A 74 -1.34 1.00 -6.98
N SER A 75 -1.57 0.73 -8.28
CA SER A 75 -0.85 1.42 -9.36
C SER A 75 -1.24 2.90 -9.46
N LEU A 76 -2.52 3.22 -9.27
CA LEU A 76 -2.99 4.60 -9.24
C LEU A 76 -2.43 5.37 -8.05
N GLY A 77 -2.36 4.72 -6.88
CA GLY A 77 -1.91 5.32 -5.64
C GLY A 77 -0.42 5.16 -5.34
N LYS A 78 0.40 4.70 -6.28
CA LYS A 78 1.82 4.37 -6.03
C LYS A 78 2.62 5.50 -5.37
N GLU A 79 2.39 6.75 -5.78
CA GLU A 79 3.07 7.91 -5.23
C GLU A 79 2.64 8.17 -3.77
N ALA A 80 1.34 8.15 -3.48
CA ALA A 80 0.81 8.33 -2.13
C ALA A 80 1.28 7.21 -1.19
N ILE A 81 1.26 5.96 -1.67
CA ILE A 81 1.79 4.80 -0.93
C ILE A 81 3.31 4.97 -0.69
N GLY A 82 4.05 5.43 -1.69
CA GLY A 82 5.48 5.72 -1.59
C GLY A 82 5.78 6.77 -0.52
N VAL A 83 5.03 7.87 -0.49
CA VAL A 83 5.15 8.92 0.54
C VAL A 83 4.84 8.36 1.93
N ALA A 84 3.77 7.59 2.08
CA ALA A 84 3.42 6.94 3.35
C ALA A 84 4.55 6.04 3.87
N MET A 85 5.16 5.23 2.99
CA MET A 85 6.31 4.37 3.32
C MET A 85 7.56 5.17 3.72
N LEU A 86 7.81 6.32 3.08
CA LEU A 86 8.92 7.20 3.42
C LEU A 86 8.71 7.85 4.79
N LEU A 87 7.49 8.32 5.08
CA LEU A 87 7.13 8.86 6.39
C LEU A 87 7.29 7.80 7.50
N GLU A 88 6.89 6.57 7.23
CA GLU A 88 7.04 5.47 8.19
C GLU A 88 8.52 5.14 8.47
N ARG A 89 9.34 5.06 7.42
CA ARG A 89 10.80 4.89 7.57
C ARG A 89 11.44 6.03 8.34
N HIS A 90 11.06 7.26 8.04
CA HIS A 90 11.54 8.43 8.76
C HIS A 90 11.18 8.34 10.25
N ALA A 91 9.93 7.99 10.57
CA ALA A 91 9.48 7.77 11.94
C ALA A 91 10.31 6.68 12.64
N ALA A 92 10.50 5.53 11.98
CA ALA A 92 11.26 4.42 12.54
C ALA A 92 12.71 4.82 12.83
N GLN A 93 13.37 5.55 11.95
CA GLN A 93 14.72 6.07 12.14
C GLN A 93 14.79 7.10 13.27
N PHE A 94 13.84 8.04 13.28
CA PHE A 94 13.78 9.09 14.28
C PHE A 94 13.56 8.53 15.69
N PHE A 95 12.57 7.67 15.86
CA PHE A 95 12.29 7.05 17.15
C PHE A 95 13.32 5.98 17.53
N GLY A 96 13.85 5.24 16.56
CA GLY A 96 14.90 4.24 16.77
C GLY A 96 16.24 4.85 17.24
N SER A 97 16.51 6.10 16.87
CA SER A 97 17.66 6.87 17.38
C SER A 97 17.36 7.64 18.68
N GLY A 98 16.25 7.32 19.36
CA GLY A 98 15.83 7.95 20.60
C GLY A 98 15.15 9.30 20.43
N ALA A 99 14.53 9.56 19.29
CA ALA A 99 13.82 10.78 18.94
C ALA A 99 14.67 12.06 19.10
N ARG A 100 15.95 11.96 18.80
CA ARG A 100 16.89 13.08 18.91
C ARG A 100 17.38 13.50 17.54
N PRO A 101 17.27 14.79 17.21
CA PRO A 101 17.93 15.31 16.02
C PRO A 101 19.44 15.13 16.15
N ALA A 102 20.11 15.02 15.01
CA ALA A 102 21.57 14.95 14.99
C ALA A 102 22.13 16.21 15.66
N ALA A 103 22.97 16.01 16.69
CA ALA A 103 23.62 17.14 17.35
C ALA A 103 24.75 17.69 16.47
N VAL A 104 24.92 18.99 16.52
CA VAL A 104 26.07 19.66 15.94
C VAL A 104 27.07 19.92 17.05
N ILE A 105 28.25 19.32 16.94
CA ILE A 105 29.35 19.61 17.86
C ILE A 105 30.37 20.45 17.10
N SER A 106 30.52 21.70 17.50
CA SER A 106 31.39 22.66 16.85
C SER A 106 32.48 23.11 17.79
N ASN A 107 33.64 23.54 17.22
CA ASN A 107 34.72 24.13 17.97
C ASN A 107 35.09 25.48 17.33
N GLU A 108 35.10 26.54 18.14
CA GLU A 108 35.44 27.90 17.69
C GLU A 108 36.93 28.02 17.32
N LYS A 109 37.78 27.15 17.86
CA LYS A 109 39.23 27.14 17.54
C LYS A 109 39.62 25.80 16.94
N PRO A 110 39.36 25.58 15.64
CA PRO A 110 39.66 24.31 15.01
C PRO A 110 41.16 24.04 15.05
N GLN A 111 41.52 22.86 15.58
CA GLN A 111 42.88 22.34 15.49
C GLN A 111 43.08 21.81 14.08
N GLY A 112 44.01 22.39 13.33
CA GLY A 112 44.38 21.88 11.99
C GLY A 112 45.29 20.67 12.06
N GLY A 113 45.45 20.00 10.93
CA GLY A 113 46.37 18.87 10.74
C GLY A 113 45.91 17.54 11.29
N GLU A 114 46.84 16.61 11.43
CA GLU A 114 46.57 15.20 11.81
C GLU A 114 45.99 15.05 13.21
N GLN A 115 46.41 15.90 14.14
CA GLN A 115 45.86 15.93 15.50
C GLN A 115 44.39 16.34 15.53
N GLY A 116 44.00 17.34 14.75
CA GLY A 116 42.60 17.75 14.64
C GLY A 116 41.71 16.65 14.10
N THR A 117 42.19 15.91 13.11
CA THR A 117 41.46 14.76 12.54
C THR A 117 41.26 13.64 13.55
N LYS A 118 42.30 13.34 14.36
CA LYS A 118 42.21 12.34 15.45
C LYS A 118 41.24 12.75 16.54
N THR A 119 41.25 14.02 16.95
CA THR A 119 40.35 14.58 17.96
C THR A 119 38.89 14.47 17.51
N VAL A 120 38.57 14.87 16.28
CA VAL A 120 37.23 14.75 15.71
C VAL A 120 36.79 13.29 15.61
N GLY A 121 37.68 12.38 15.20
CA GLY A 121 37.43 10.94 15.15
C GLY A 121 37.07 10.34 16.52
N ASN A 122 37.82 10.69 17.55
CA ASN A 122 37.57 10.26 18.92
C ASN A 122 36.23 10.81 19.45
N LEU A 123 35.98 12.09 19.28
CA LEU A 123 34.73 12.74 19.70
C LEU A 123 33.50 12.10 19.03
N LYS A 124 33.61 11.80 17.73
CA LYS A 124 32.54 11.12 17.00
C LYS A 124 32.25 9.72 17.54
N ARG A 125 33.30 8.97 17.91
CA ARG A 125 33.19 7.66 18.54
C ARG A 125 32.56 7.76 19.93
N ASP A 126 33.04 8.68 20.76
CA ASP A 126 32.60 8.86 22.15
C ASP A 126 31.15 9.35 22.21
N TYR A 127 30.76 10.24 21.28
CA TYR A 127 29.37 10.65 21.09
C TYR A 127 28.45 9.49 20.73
N ARG A 128 28.86 8.57 19.84
CA ARG A 128 28.08 7.37 19.50
C ARG A 128 27.92 6.44 20.68
N ILE A 129 28.98 6.23 21.47
CA ILE A 129 28.94 5.40 22.68
C ILE A 129 27.95 6.02 23.68
N TRP A 130 28.07 7.32 23.93
CA TRP A 130 27.17 8.04 24.83
C TRP A 130 25.71 8.00 24.35
N GLN A 131 25.48 8.13 23.08
CA GLN A 131 24.14 8.10 22.50
C GLN A 131 23.44 6.73 22.68
N ASN A 132 24.20 5.65 22.65
CA ASN A 132 23.69 4.29 22.75
C ASN A 132 23.74 3.70 24.18
N ALA A 133 24.28 4.44 25.16
CA ALA A 133 24.37 3.98 26.54
C ALA A 133 22.99 4.04 27.23
N GLU A 134 22.60 2.96 27.93
CA GLU A 134 21.34 2.86 28.67
C GLU A 134 21.27 3.79 29.89
N GLY A 135 22.39 4.05 30.55
CA GLY A 135 22.49 5.01 31.65
C GLY A 135 23.27 6.26 31.18
N ARG A 136 22.57 7.29 30.77
CA ARG A 136 23.20 8.46 30.14
C ARG A 136 23.91 9.32 31.17
N ASP A 137 25.21 9.12 31.31
CA ASP A 137 26.10 10.08 31.96
C ASP A 137 26.27 11.36 31.15
N ALA A 138 26.75 12.41 31.76
CA ALA A 138 26.98 13.68 31.05
C ALA A 138 28.03 13.51 29.94
N LEU A 139 27.76 14.04 28.77
CA LEU A 139 28.77 14.18 27.74
C LEU A 139 29.72 15.32 28.12
N VAL A 140 30.94 15.01 28.50
CA VAL A 140 31.96 15.98 28.85
C VAL A 140 32.69 16.41 27.56
N LEU A 141 32.62 17.68 27.23
CA LEU A 141 33.34 18.27 26.11
C LEU A 141 34.53 19.07 26.64
N ASP A 142 35.66 18.99 25.94
CA ASP A 142 36.86 19.77 26.25
C ASP A 142 36.65 21.28 25.90
N ALA A 143 37.51 22.11 26.39
CA ALA A 143 37.43 23.57 26.23
C ALA A 143 37.33 24.02 24.76
N GLY A 144 36.37 24.85 24.48
CA GLY A 144 36.11 25.39 23.15
C GLY A 144 35.15 24.55 22.26
N TRP A 145 34.69 23.37 22.69
CA TRP A 145 33.67 22.64 22.02
C TRP A 145 32.27 23.03 22.50
N LYS A 146 31.38 23.25 21.57
CA LYS A 146 29.98 23.56 21.84
C LYS A 146 29.10 22.44 21.32
N TYR A 147 28.16 22.02 22.14
CA TYR A 147 27.12 21.08 21.78
C TYR A 147 25.83 21.86 21.51
N GLU A 148 25.38 21.82 20.29
CA GLU A 148 24.12 22.41 19.89
C GLU A 148 23.18 21.27 19.42
N GLN A 149 22.08 21.12 20.10
CA GLN A 149 21.02 20.26 19.67
C GLN A 149 20.01 21.10 18.90
N PRO A 150 19.84 20.88 17.58
CA PRO A 150 18.79 21.55 16.85
C PRO A 150 17.46 21.30 17.55
N THR A 151 16.76 22.35 17.92
CA THR A 151 15.40 22.24 18.46
C THR A 151 14.50 21.63 17.41
N MET A 152 13.54 20.79 17.87
CA MET A 152 12.50 20.27 17.01
C MET A 152 11.86 21.41 16.23
N THR A 153 11.97 21.37 14.92
CA THR A 153 11.37 22.38 14.04
C THR A 153 9.86 22.14 14.00
N SER A 154 9.08 23.16 13.60
CA SER A 154 7.64 23.06 13.39
C SER A 154 7.25 21.91 12.43
N THR A 155 8.17 21.43 11.63
CA THR A 155 8.06 20.26 10.76
C THR A 155 7.73 18.97 11.51
N ASP A 156 8.21 18.80 12.74
CA ASP A 156 7.95 17.60 13.54
C ASP A 156 6.53 17.57 14.11
N ALA A 157 5.97 18.75 14.42
CA ALA A 157 4.56 18.86 14.82
C ALA A 157 3.61 18.53 13.63
N GLN A 158 3.98 18.92 12.42
CA GLN A 158 3.23 18.61 11.19
C GLN A 158 3.34 17.15 10.77
N PHE A 159 4.33 16.41 11.29
CA PHE A 159 4.53 15.01 10.92
C PHE A 159 3.32 14.12 11.21
N LEU A 160 2.66 14.29 12.36
CA LEU A 160 1.44 13.56 12.72
C LEU A 160 0.28 13.91 11.78
N GLU A 161 0.13 15.18 11.42
CA GLU A 161 -0.88 15.64 10.48
C GLU A 161 -0.64 15.02 9.09
N HIS A 162 0.60 14.99 8.62
CA HIS A 162 0.96 14.34 7.36
C HIS A 162 0.66 12.85 7.36
N ARG A 163 0.91 12.13 8.47
CA ARG A 163 0.54 10.71 8.57
C ARG A 163 -0.96 10.48 8.50
N LEU A 164 -1.75 11.30 9.16
CA LEU A 164 -3.22 11.23 9.10
C LEU A 164 -3.72 11.52 7.69
N GLU A 165 -3.14 12.51 7.01
CA GLU A 165 -3.50 12.81 5.62
C GLU A 165 -3.15 11.67 4.67
N GLN A 166 -2.03 10.97 4.87
CA GLN A 166 -1.70 9.78 4.08
C GLN A 166 -2.70 8.64 4.29
N VAL A 167 -3.22 8.44 5.50
CA VAL A 167 -4.29 7.46 5.75
C VAL A 167 -5.53 7.82 4.94
N ARG A 168 -5.93 9.09 4.92
CA ARG A 168 -7.09 9.58 4.14
C ARG A 168 -6.87 9.43 2.65
N GLU A 169 -5.66 9.74 2.17
CA GLU A 169 -5.31 9.62 0.76
C GLU A 169 -5.37 8.16 0.28
N ILE A 170 -4.79 7.23 1.05
CA ILE A 170 -4.86 5.80 0.75
C ILE A 170 -6.32 5.31 0.84
N ALA A 171 -7.08 5.73 1.85
CA ALA A 171 -8.50 5.41 1.96
C ALA A 171 -9.29 5.84 0.70
N ARG A 172 -9.00 7.03 0.16
CA ARG A 172 -9.62 7.58 -1.06
C ARG A 172 -9.28 6.74 -2.29
N ILE A 173 -8.03 6.30 -2.43
CA ILE A 173 -7.57 5.45 -3.55
C ILE A 173 -8.33 4.12 -3.58
N PHE A 174 -8.61 3.53 -2.42
CA PHE A 174 -9.36 2.28 -2.33
C PHE A 174 -10.88 2.48 -2.23
N GLY A 175 -11.37 3.72 -2.19
CA GLY A 175 -12.78 4.06 -2.01
C GLY A 175 -13.34 3.67 -0.64
N VAL A 176 -12.49 3.50 0.38
CA VAL A 176 -12.89 3.12 1.73
C VAL A 176 -13.02 4.38 2.59
N PRO A 177 -14.13 4.58 3.33
CA PRO A 177 -14.23 5.69 4.27
C PRO A 177 -13.10 5.64 5.32
N PRO A 178 -12.41 6.76 5.58
CA PRO A 178 -11.30 6.79 6.56
C PRO A 178 -11.70 6.30 7.95
N THR A 179 -12.95 6.46 8.33
CA THR A 179 -13.51 5.98 9.60
C THR A 179 -13.47 4.46 9.75
N MET A 180 -13.56 3.71 8.64
CA MET A 180 -13.37 2.26 8.64
C MET A 180 -11.92 1.84 8.87
N LEU A 181 -10.98 2.77 8.74
CA LEU A 181 -9.57 2.63 9.10
C LEU A 181 -9.25 3.17 10.50
N PHE A 182 -10.29 3.37 11.34
CA PHE A 182 -10.22 3.94 12.69
C PHE A 182 -9.68 5.38 12.73
N GLU A 183 -9.75 6.12 11.63
CA GLU A 183 -9.50 7.57 11.62
C GLU A 183 -10.79 8.26 12.07
N LEU A 184 -10.86 8.63 13.37
CA LEU A 184 -12.07 9.14 14.02
C LEU A 184 -12.00 10.64 14.35
N THR A 185 -11.01 11.35 13.83
CA THR A 185 -10.78 12.79 14.14
C THR A 185 -12.00 13.66 13.83
N ARG A 186 -12.85 13.26 12.88
CA ARG A 186 -14.09 13.94 12.50
C ARG A 186 -15.34 13.07 12.63
N GLY A 187 -15.21 11.86 13.21
CA GLY A 187 -16.30 10.91 13.36
C GLY A 187 -16.93 11.03 14.75
N THR A 188 -18.26 11.17 14.83
CA THR A 188 -19.02 11.01 16.07
C THR A 188 -19.66 9.63 16.09
N TRP A 189 -19.73 9.01 17.26
CA TRP A 189 -20.33 7.68 17.47
C TRP A 189 -21.80 7.59 17.04
N SER A 190 -22.50 8.72 16.98
CA SER A 190 -23.93 8.79 16.58
C SER A 190 -24.17 8.47 15.09
N ASN A 191 -23.14 8.43 14.26
CA ASN A 191 -23.26 8.21 12.82
C ASN A 191 -22.81 6.80 12.36
N THR A 192 -22.61 5.85 13.27
CA THR A 192 -22.01 4.53 12.95
C THR A 192 -22.88 3.73 11.98
N GLU A 193 -24.21 3.74 12.14
CA GLU A 193 -25.12 3.06 11.21
C GLU A 193 -25.09 3.68 9.82
N GLN A 194 -25.10 5.00 9.75
CA GLN A 194 -25.04 5.74 8.49
C GLN A 194 -23.70 5.53 7.78
N MET A 195 -22.61 5.39 8.54
CA MET A 195 -21.29 5.09 8.01
C MET A 195 -21.21 3.66 7.47
N ALA A 196 -21.79 2.68 8.17
CA ALA A 196 -21.87 1.30 7.68
C ALA A 196 -22.72 1.20 6.41
N ALA A 197 -23.85 1.90 6.34
CA ALA A 197 -24.66 1.97 5.14
C ALA A 197 -23.92 2.64 3.96
N SER A 198 -23.18 3.71 4.22
CA SER A 198 -22.36 4.38 3.20
C SER A 198 -21.24 3.45 2.70
N PHE A 199 -20.59 2.71 3.58
CA PHE A 199 -19.57 1.74 3.19
C PHE A 199 -20.14 0.63 2.31
N LEU A 200 -21.31 0.10 2.68
CA LEU A 200 -22.00 -0.89 1.87
C LEU A 200 -22.35 -0.33 0.47
N GLN A 201 -22.98 0.84 0.43
CA GLN A 201 -23.47 1.41 -0.82
C GLN A 201 -22.36 1.92 -1.74
N LEU A 202 -21.37 2.60 -1.20
CA LEU A 202 -20.36 3.30 -2.00
C LEU A 202 -19.10 2.47 -2.25
N CYS A 203 -18.78 1.54 -1.34
CA CYS A 203 -17.56 0.74 -1.45
C CYS A 203 -17.83 -0.71 -1.85
N LEU A 204 -18.73 -1.41 -1.14
CA LEU A 204 -18.93 -2.84 -1.36
C LEU A 204 -19.86 -3.14 -2.53
N ARG A 205 -21.00 -2.43 -2.64
CA ARG A 205 -21.98 -2.67 -3.70
C ARG A 205 -21.41 -2.67 -5.10
N PRO A 206 -20.58 -1.71 -5.51
CA PRO A 206 -19.97 -1.72 -6.83
C PRO A 206 -19.08 -2.95 -7.10
N TRP A 207 -18.50 -3.56 -6.05
CA TRP A 207 -17.78 -4.82 -6.16
C TRP A 207 -18.72 -6.03 -6.26
N LEU A 208 -19.81 -6.02 -5.51
CA LEU A 208 -20.83 -7.07 -5.57
C LEU A 208 -21.48 -7.11 -6.95
N ASP A 209 -21.88 -5.96 -7.48
CA ASP A 209 -22.46 -5.85 -8.83
C ASP A 209 -21.50 -6.41 -9.90
N ARG A 210 -20.20 -6.09 -9.83
CA ARG A 210 -19.18 -6.66 -10.75
C ARG A 210 -19.00 -8.16 -10.63
N TRP A 211 -19.07 -8.69 -9.41
CA TRP A 211 -19.03 -10.12 -9.21
C TRP A 211 -20.27 -10.80 -9.78
N GLN A 212 -21.42 -10.20 -9.55
CA GLN A 212 -22.69 -10.66 -10.09
C GLN A 212 -22.67 -10.69 -11.62
N ASP A 213 -22.28 -9.61 -12.25
CA ASP A 213 -22.13 -9.53 -13.72
C ASP A 213 -21.15 -10.57 -14.25
N ALA A 214 -19.99 -10.72 -13.60
CA ALA A 214 -18.98 -11.70 -14.03
C ALA A 214 -19.47 -13.14 -13.88
N TYR A 215 -20.21 -13.45 -12.83
CA TYR A 215 -20.82 -14.77 -12.64
C TYR A 215 -21.94 -15.02 -13.66
N ALA A 216 -22.84 -14.07 -13.84
CA ALA A 216 -23.93 -14.18 -14.82
C ALA A 216 -23.37 -14.43 -16.22
N THR A 217 -22.35 -13.67 -16.64
CA THR A 217 -21.76 -13.80 -17.98
C THR A 217 -21.11 -15.16 -18.24
N VAL A 218 -20.53 -15.81 -17.20
CA VAL A 218 -19.68 -17.00 -17.45
C VAL A 218 -20.31 -18.29 -16.90
N LEU A 219 -21.15 -18.21 -15.86
CA LEU A 219 -21.70 -19.39 -15.20
C LEU A 219 -23.13 -19.73 -15.63
N LEU A 220 -23.89 -18.75 -16.11
CA LEU A 220 -25.27 -18.95 -16.58
C LEU A 220 -25.32 -19.05 -18.10
N ASN A 221 -26.22 -19.88 -18.61
CA ASN A 221 -26.58 -19.92 -20.02
C ASN A 221 -27.55 -18.74 -20.34
N GLU A 222 -27.76 -18.44 -21.62
CA GLU A 222 -28.65 -17.35 -22.03
C GLU A 222 -30.07 -17.49 -21.46
N ASP A 223 -30.63 -18.69 -21.48
CA ASP A 223 -31.96 -18.98 -20.91
C ASP A 223 -32.02 -18.84 -19.39
N GLU A 224 -30.89 -19.10 -18.71
CA GLU A 224 -30.78 -19.00 -17.23
C GLU A 224 -30.56 -17.58 -16.74
N GLN A 225 -30.00 -16.69 -17.58
CA GLN A 225 -29.74 -15.28 -17.22
C GLN A 225 -31.02 -14.46 -17.00
N ASP A 226 -32.13 -14.87 -17.64
CA ASP A 226 -33.42 -14.19 -17.48
C ASP A 226 -34.12 -14.60 -16.16
N ASP A 227 -33.88 -15.82 -15.68
CA ASP A 227 -34.57 -16.41 -14.54
C ASP A 227 -33.71 -16.45 -13.24
N LEU A 228 -32.38 -16.45 -13.37
CA LEU A 228 -31.45 -16.60 -12.26
C LEU A 228 -30.56 -15.37 -12.09
N TYR A 229 -30.32 -15.03 -10.84
CA TYR A 229 -29.36 -13.96 -10.48
C TYR A 229 -28.56 -14.37 -9.23
N PHE A 230 -27.38 -13.81 -9.09
CA PHE A 230 -26.48 -14.05 -7.95
C PHE A 230 -26.63 -12.99 -6.87
#